data_f07af7bb970a43567fa1c55229502d28
#
_entry.id   f07af7bb970a43567fa1c55229502d28
#
_cell.length_a   1.000
_cell.length_b   1.000
_cell.length_c   1.000
_cell.angle_alpha   90.00
_cell.angle_beta   90.00
_cell.angle_gamma   90.00
#
_symmetry.space_group_name_H-M   'P 1'
#
loop_
_entity.id
_entity.type
_entity.pdbx_description
1 polymer ?
#
loop_
_entity_poly.entity_id
_entity_poly.type
_entity_poly.pdbx_seq_one_letter_code
_entity_poly.pdbx_strand_id
1 'polypeptide(L)'
;MNIWTKILLFFPLWLLFSVLFYGIVFLIYPESYSASKTEFDTLISTNYGFLLISQVALFLGTFSAIFFVSKVIDKQKPAFLNSMLKPEGLLFGVVLGAIEILLIILILSLTTKTKITFHGFNISILLYAIIFFLIAVSEEAMSRGFIFANLYNQSNKYFSIIISSLIFSLMHAFNSSFNWIGMLNIFLIGIFFCQLYLKRMNLSIPIGFHFSWNLLQGPVFGFSVSGFTTQGILKIENFSGSKFPFEGFGLEGSLISTLVISFFIVYLYITNTRKIMLSEKIEPSSINVAALKAEA
;
A
#
# COMPACT_ATOMS: atom_id res chain seq x y z
N MET A 1 17.54 16.12 13.40
CA MET A 1 16.22 16.78 13.62
C MET A 1 15.29 15.84 14.36
N ASN A 2 14.41 16.35 15.23
CA ASN A 2 13.40 15.55 15.91
C ASN A 2 12.45 14.91 14.89
N ILE A 3 12.00 13.68 15.16
CA ILE A 3 11.12 12.91 14.26
C ILE A 3 9.80 13.64 13.95
N TRP A 4 9.19 14.22 14.97
CA TRP A 4 7.90 14.93 14.78
C TRP A 4 8.04 16.13 13.85
N THR A 5 9.16 16.85 13.95
CA THR A 5 9.48 17.94 13.02
C THR A 5 9.65 17.42 11.58
N LYS A 6 10.29 16.26 11.38
CA LYS A 6 10.43 15.64 10.05
C LYS A 6 9.07 15.29 9.46
N ILE A 7 8.21 14.62 10.23
CA ILE A 7 6.87 14.21 9.78
C ILE A 7 5.98 15.43 9.52
N LEU A 8 5.98 16.42 10.42
CA LEU A 8 5.18 17.64 10.26
C LEU A 8 5.62 18.49 9.06
N LEU A 9 6.90 18.54 8.75
CA LEU A 9 7.41 19.23 7.56
C LEU A 9 7.17 18.44 6.27
N PHE A 10 7.16 17.12 6.36
CA PHE A 10 6.96 16.27 5.19
C PHE A 10 5.61 16.53 4.51
N PHE A 11 4.50 16.55 5.24
CA PHE A 11 3.18 16.68 4.65
C PHE A 11 2.94 17.99 3.89
N PRO A 12 3.26 19.18 4.43
CA PRO A 12 3.17 20.42 3.67
C PRO A 12 4.06 20.44 2.42
N LEU A 13 5.27 19.89 2.52
CA LEU A 13 6.19 19.79 1.38
C LEU A 13 5.69 18.77 0.35
N TRP A 14 5.13 17.64 0.78
CA TRP A 14 4.50 16.68 -0.10
C TRP A 14 3.33 17.30 -0.86
N LEU A 15 2.46 18.04 -0.17
CA LEU A 15 1.37 18.77 -0.81
C LEU A 15 1.92 19.81 -1.81
N LEU A 16 2.90 20.63 -1.41
CA LEU A 16 3.50 21.64 -2.26
C LEU A 16 4.09 21.04 -3.54
N PHE A 17 4.94 20.02 -3.40
CA PHE A 17 5.55 19.38 -4.58
C PHE A 17 4.51 18.65 -5.44
N SER A 18 3.52 18.00 -4.84
CA SER A 18 2.43 17.38 -5.59
C SER A 18 1.64 18.41 -6.39
N VAL A 19 1.27 19.55 -5.81
CA VAL A 19 0.58 20.65 -6.53
C VAL A 19 1.45 21.22 -7.66
N LEU A 20 2.76 21.39 -7.44
CA LEU A 20 3.67 21.85 -8.48
C LEU A 20 3.70 20.89 -9.68
N PHE A 21 3.79 19.57 -9.44
CA PHE A 21 3.76 18.60 -10.53
C PHE A 21 2.36 18.45 -11.15
N TYR A 22 1.28 18.61 -10.37
CA TYR A 22 -0.08 18.66 -10.90
C TYR A 22 -0.32 19.90 -11.79
N GLY A 23 0.47 20.96 -11.65
CA GLY A 23 0.46 22.07 -12.58
C GLY A 23 0.70 21.63 -14.03
N ILE A 24 1.53 20.61 -14.25
CA ILE A 24 1.75 20.00 -15.58
C ILE A 24 0.50 19.24 -16.04
N VAL A 25 -0.17 18.53 -15.12
CA VAL A 25 -1.42 17.81 -15.42
C VAL A 25 -2.50 18.80 -15.89
N PHE A 26 -2.64 19.94 -15.19
CA PHE A 26 -3.59 20.99 -15.53
C PHE A 26 -3.27 21.66 -16.90
N LEU A 27 -1.99 21.75 -17.28
CA LEU A 27 -1.62 22.26 -18.59
C LEU A 27 -2.00 21.30 -19.73
N ILE A 28 -1.92 19.99 -19.48
CA ILE A 28 -2.25 18.95 -20.49
C ILE A 28 -3.76 18.69 -20.54
N TYR A 29 -4.42 18.74 -19.41
CA TYR A 29 -5.85 18.48 -19.19
C TYR A 29 -6.51 19.69 -18.51
N PRO A 30 -6.67 20.83 -19.19
CA PRO A 30 -7.17 22.07 -18.57
C PRO A 30 -8.57 21.95 -17.98
N GLU A 31 -9.40 21.04 -18.52
CA GLU A 31 -10.72 20.72 -17.98
C GLU A 31 -10.68 20.19 -16.54
N SER A 32 -9.57 19.58 -16.12
CA SER A 32 -9.43 19.05 -14.77
C SER A 32 -9.27 20.12 -13.68
N TYR A 33 -8.85 21.34 -14.04
CA TYR A 33 -8.67 22.44 -13.11
C TYR A 33 -9.99 22.97 -12.51
N SER A 34 -11.03 23.01 -13.32
CA SER A 34 -12.37 23.51 -12.92
C SER A 34 -13.37 22.38 -12.66
N ALA A 35 -12.92 21.12 -12.77
CA ALA A 35 -13.79 19.97 -12.63
C ALA A 35 -14.36 19.86 -11.21
N SER A 36 -15.64 19.61 -11.09
CA SER A 36 -16.26 19.16 -9.84
C SER A 36 -15.67 17.79 -9.43
N LYS A 37 -15.86 17.40 -8.17
CA LYS A 37 -15.40 16.08 -7.69
C LYS A 37 -15.88 14.94 -8.58
N THR A 38 -17.15 14.97 -9.01
CA THR A 38 -17.74 13.92 -9.87
C THR A 38 -17.10 13.88 -11.26
N GLU A 39 -16.85 15.04 -11.87
CA GLU A 39 -16.16 15.14 -13.17
C GLU A 39 -14.72 14.67 -13.05
N PHE A 40 -14.02 15.03 -11.99
CA PHE A 40 -12.65 14.58 -11.71
C PHE A 40 -12.58 13.06 -11.51
N ASP A 41 -13.49 12.48 -10.73
CA ASP A 41 -13.60 11.03 -10.55
C ASP A 41 -13.91 10.32 -11.89
N THR A 42 -14.70 10.96 -12.76
CA THR A 42 -14.98 10.46 -14.10
C THR A 42 -13.73 10.50 -14.99
N LEU A 43 -12.97 11.61 -14.99
CA LEU A 43 -11.71 11.71 -15.72
C LEU A 43 -10.72 10.62 -15.28
N ILE A 44 -10.56 10.40 -13.97
CA ILE A 44 -9.70 9.35 -13.43
C ILE A 44 -10.14 7.96 -13.92
N SER A 45 -11.44 7.68 -13.97
CA SER A 45 -11.95 6.35 -14.31
C SER A 45 -12.03 6.07 -15.82
N THR A 46 -12.08 7.10 -16.67
CA THR A 46 -12.29 6.96 -18.12
C THR A 46 -11.11 7.38 -18.97
N ASN A 47 -10.26 8.30 -18.47
CA ASN A 47 -9.11 8.81 -19.23
C ASN A 47 -7.80 8.25 -18.68
N TYR A 48 -7.31 7.18 -19.29
CA TYR A 48 -6.08 6.51 -18.87
C TYR A 48 -4.82 7.40 -18.93
N GLY A 49 -4.75 8.34 -19.88
CA GLY A 49 -3.65 9.29 -19.99
C GLY A 49 -3.64 10.24 -18.80
N PHE A 50 -4.80 10.80 -18.47
CA PHE A 50 -4.97 11.64 -17.27
C PHE A 50 -4.58 10.89 -16.00
N LEU A 51 -5.07 9.66 -15.82
CA LEU A 51 -4.76 8.83 -14.67
C LEU A 51 -3.24 8.57 -14.54
N LEU A 52 -2.58 8.18 -15.64
CA LEU A 52 -1.14 7.90 -15.63
C LEU A 52 -0.32 9.15 -15.26
N ILE A 53 -0.58 10.28 -15.93
CA ILE A 53 0.17 11.52 -15.67
C ILE A 53 -0.09 12.03 -14.25
N SER A 54 -1.31 11.89 -13.73
CA SER A 54 -1.65 12.20 -12.35
C SER A 54 -0.86 11.35 -11.35
N GLN A 55 -0.73 10.05 -11.59
CA GLN A 55 0.07 9.16 -10.73
C GLN A 55 1.57 9.46 -10.82
N VAL A 56 2.08 9.81 -11.99
CA VAL A 56 3.48 10.27 -12.14
C VAL A 56 3.69 11.57 -11.36
N ALA A 57 2.75 12.52 -11.40
CA ALA A 57 2.84 13.77 -10.63
C ALA A 57 2.88 13.51 -9.12
N LEU A 58 2.01 12.64 -8.60
CA LEU A 58 2.02 12.24 -7.18
C LEU A 58 3.30 11.51 -6.79
N PHE A 59 3.78 10.60 -7.65
CA PHE A 59 5.04 9.89 -7.45
C PHE A 59 6.21 10.89 -7.33
N LEU A 60 6.33 11.81 -8.28
CA LEU A 60 7.38 12.83 -8.27
C LEU A 60 7.25 13.75 -7.05
N GLY A 61 6.03 14.16 -6.67
CA GLY A 61 5.77 14.95 -5.46
C GLY A 61 6.23 14.24 -4.19
N THR A 62 5.90 12.96 -4.06
CA THR A 62 6.29 12.14 -2.92
C THR A 62 7.81 12.01 -2.79
N PHE A 63 8.49 11.65 -3.87
CA PHE A 63 9.94 11.51 -3.84
C PHE A 63 10.66 12.85 -3.65
N SER A 64 10.16 13.93 -4.25
CA SER A 64 10.70 15.28 -4.02
C SER A 64 10.61 15.68 -2.55
N ALA A 65 9.47 15.43 -1.89
CA ALA A 65 9.33 15.72 -0.47
C ALA A 65 10.27 14.87 0.41
N ILE A 66 10.34 13.56 0.15
CA ILE A 66 11.25 12.65 0.86
C ILE A 66 12.71 13.12 0.70
N PHE A 67 13.13 13.39 -0.53
CA PHE A 67 14.50 13.84 -0.80
C PHE A 67 14.79 15.20 -0.19
N PHE A 68 13.86 16.14 -0.26
CA PHE A 68 14.05 17.47 0.31
C PHE A 68 14.21 17.39 1.83
N VAL A 69 13.30 16.71 2.53
CA VAL A 69 13.42 16.55 3.99
C VAL A 69 14.67 15.78 4.37
N SER A 70 14.97 14.68 3.69
CA SER A 70 16.12 13.83 4.04
C SER A 70 17.45 14.47 3.70
N LYS A 71 17.64 14.95 2.47
CA LYS A 71 18.96 15.45 2.00
C LYS A 71 19.21 16.92 2.31
N VAL A 72 18.19 17.79 2.16
CA VAL A 72 18.38 19.24 2.33
C VAL A 72 18.27 19.61 3.80
N ILE A 73 17.26 19.09 4.50
CA ILE A 73 17.00 19.47 5.89
C ILE A 73 17.80 18.59 6.85
N ASP A 74 17.70 17.25 6.74
CA ASP A 74 18.34 16.30 7.67
C ASP A 74 19.77 15.89 7.26
N LYS A 75 20.19 16.24 6.05
CA LYS A 75 21.52 15.97 5.45
C LYS A 75 21.89 14.48 5.42
N GLN A 76 20.89 13.60 5.35
CA GLN A 76 21.06 12.15 5.30
C GLN A 76 20.45 11.57 4.02
N LYS A 77 20.99 10.45 3.53
CA LYS A 77 20.37 9.70 2.43
C LYS A 77 19.22 8.85 2.98
N PRO A 78 18.06 8.77 2.29
CA PRO A 78 17.03 7.82 2.67
C PRO A 78 17.56 6.38 2.60
N ALA A 79 17.61 5.69 3.75
CA ALA A 79 18.23 4.36 3.86
C ALA A 79 17.50 3.28 3.03
N PHE A 80 16.19 3.43 2.83
CA PHE A 80 15.36 2.46 2.11
C PHE A 80 15.66 2.35 0.61
N LEU A 81 16.33 3.33 0.00
CA LEU A 81 16.63 3.33 -1.44
C LEU A 81 17.40 2.08 -1.88
N ASN A 82 18.29 1.56 -1.02
CA ASN A 82 19.09 0.38 -1.33
C ASN A 82 18.27 -0.93 -1.31
N SER A 83 17.07 -0.92 -0.74
CA SER A 83 16.20 -2.09 -0.62
C SER A 83 14.86 -1.96 -1.35
N MET A 84 14.64 -0.83 -2.03
CA MET A 84 13.31 -0.49 -2.57
C MET A 84 12.89 -1.36 -3.76
N LEU A 85 13.83 -1.76 -4.62
CA LEU A 85 13.55 -2.49 -5.87
C LEU A 85 14.44 -3.73 -6.03
N LYS A 86 14.66 -4.49 -4.96
CA LYS A 86 15.37 -5.78 -5.05
C LYS A 86 14.46 -6.83 -5.69
N PRO A 87 14.83 -7.44 -6.82
CA PRO A 87 13.95 -8.34 -7.57
C PRO A 87 13.42 -9.51 -6.75
N GLU A 88 14.26 -10.13 -5.92
CA GLU A 88 13.87 -11.26 -5.06
C GLU A 88 12.82 -10.86 -4.01
N GLY A 89 12.92 -9.64 -3.48
CA GLY A 89 11.94 -9.11 -2.54
C GLY A 89 10.63 -8.75 -3.23
N LEU A 90 10.69 -8.12 -4.40
CA LEU A 90 9.51 -7.82 -5.21
C LEU A 90 8.77 -9.11 -5.58
N LEU A 91 9.47 -10.11 -6.10
CA LEU A 91 8.85 -11.39 -6.47
C LEU A 91 8.22 -12.09 -5.27
N PHE A 92 8.93 -12.12 -4.13
CA PHE A 92 8.37 -12.70 -2.90
C PHE A 92 7.11 -11.97 -2.44
N GLY A 93 7.13 -10.63 -2.47
CA GLY A 93 5.95 -9.82 -2.15
C GLY A 93 4.79 -10.08 -3.09
N VAL A 94 5.03 -10.10 -4.42
CA VAL A 94 4.02 -10.39 -5.44
C VAL A 94 3.34 -11.74 -5.19
N VAL A 95 4.13 -12.79 -4.95
CA VAL A 95 3.59 -14.13 -4.67
C VAL A 95 2.75 -14.14 -3.39
N LEU A 96 3.23 -13.48 -2.34
CA LEU A 96 2.51 -13.41 -1.06
C LEU A 96 1.17 -12.66 -1.17
N GLY A 97 1.15 -11.50 -1.86
CA GLY A 97 -0.07 -10.75 -2.10
C GLY A 97 -1.06 -11.50 -3.00
N ALA A 98 -0.56 -12.23 -4.01
CA ALA A 98 -1.39 -13.09 -4.83
C ALA A 98 -2.04 -14.23 -4.01
N ILE A 99 -1.28 -14.88 -3.13
CA ILE A 99 -1.81 -15.93 -2.25
C ILE A 99 -2.92 -15.36 -1.35
N GLU A 100 -2.73 -14.18 -0.79
CA GLU A 100 -3.72 -13.58 0.13
C GLU A 100 -5.00 -13.20 -0.59
N ILE A 101 -4.93 -12.55 -1.76
CA ILE A 101 -6.10 -12.23 -2.58
C ILE A 101 -6.85 -13.51 -3.00
N LEU A 102 -6.14 -14.52 -3.48
CA LEU A 102 -6.76 -15.78 -3.90
C LEU A 102 -7.44 -16.49 -2.74
N LEU A 103 -6.85 -16.43 -1.53
CA LEU A 103 -7.48 -16.97 -0.33
C LEU A 103 -8.77 -16.23 0.04
N ILE A 104 -8.78 -14.90 -0.03
CA ILE A 104 -9.99 -14.10 0.22
C ILE A 104 -11.07 -14.45 -0.80
N ILE A 105 -10.75 -14.54 -2.09
CA ILE A 105 -11.71 -14.88 -3.15
C ILE A 105 -12.22 -16.31 -2.97
N LEU A 106 -11.36 -17.25 -2.58
CA LEU A 106 -11.76 -18.61 -2.28
C LEU A 106 -12.77 -18.66 -1.12
N ILE A 107 -12.48 -17.98 0.00
CA ILE A 107 -13.40 -17.90 1.15
C ILE A 107 -14.71 -17.23 0.73
N LEU A 108 -14.63 -16.12 -0.01
CA LEU A 108 -15.80 -15.42 -0.54
C LEU A 108 -16.67 -16.36 -1.40
N SER A 109 -16.04 -17.12 -2.28
CA SER A 109 -16.74 -18.08 -3.17
C SER A 109 -17.38 -19.24 -2.42
N LEU A 110 -16.77 -19.69 -1.33
CA LEU A 110 -17.30 -20.77 -0.49
C LEU A 110 -18.44 -20.30 0.45
N THR A 111 -18.39 -19.03 0.87
CA THR A 111 -19.36 -18.48 1.85
C THR A 111 -20.53 -17.75 1.20
N THR A 112 -20.41 -17.38 -0.07
CA THR A 112 -21.45 -16.68 -0.83
C THR A 112 -21.72 -17.39 -2.16
N LYS A 113 -22.93 -17.21 -2.69
CA LYS A 113 -23.26 -17.69 -4.04
C LYS A 113 -22.59 -16.78 -5.07
N THR A 114 -21.36 -17.11 -5.44
CA THR A 114 -20.54 -16.30 -6.33
C THR A 114 -20.72 -16.70 -7.78
N LYS A 115 -20.87 -15.70 -8.65
CA LYS A 115 -20.83 -15.85 -10.10
C LYS A 115 -19.58 -15.14 -10.60
N ILE A 116 -18.74 -15.85 -11.35
CA ILE A 116 -17.56 -15.30 -12.01
C ILE A 116 -17.84 -15.26 -13.51
N THR A 117 -17.76 -14.08 -14.10
CA THR A 117 -17.94 -13.87 -15.54
C THR A 117 -16.67 -13.31 -16.16
N PHE A 118 -16.31 -13.80 -17.34
CA PHE A 118 -15.20 -13.28 -18.11
C PHE A 118 -15.68 -12.10 -18.96
N HIS A 119 -15.06 -10.93 -18.77
CA HIS A 119 -15.38 -9.69 -19.49
C HIS A 119 -14.48 -9.45 -20.72
N GLY A 120 -13.39 -10.22 -20.84
CA GLY A 120 -12.43 -10.08 -21.94
C GLY A 120 -11.12 -9.42 -21.53
N PHE A 121 -10.09 -9.61 -22.35
CA PHE A 121 -8.81 -8.94 -22.17
C PHE A 121 -8.87 -7.53 -22.73
N ASN A 122 -8.49 -6.56 -21.90
CA ASN A 122 -8.29 -5.18 -22.31
C ASN A 122 -6.81 -4.83 -22.11
N ILE A 123 -6.17 -4.24 -23.13
CA ILE A 123 -4.78 -3.79 -23.07
C ILE A 123 -4.51 -2.80 -21.93
N SER A 124 -5.55 -2.13 -21.43
CA SER A 124 -5.48 -1.24 -20.27
C SER A 124 -4.91 -1.91 -19.01
N ILE A 125 -4.91 -3.24 -18.91
CA ILE A 125 -4.29 -3.95 -17.79
C ILE A 125 -2.81 -3.65 -17.67
N LEU A 126 -2.09 -3.47 -18.79
CA LEU A 126 -0.68 -3.10 -18.80
C LEU A 126 -0.48 -1.69 -18.21
N LEU A 127 -1.39 -0.79 -18.51
CA LEU A 127 -1.37 0.55 -17.98
C LEU A 127 -1.69 0.57 -16.48
N TYR A 128 -2.71 -0.18 -16.07
CA TYR A 128 -3.00 -0.35 -14.63
C TYR A 128 -1.84 -1.00 -13.88
N ALA A 129 -1.11 -1.93 -14.49
CA ALA A 129 0.08 -2.50 -13.86
C ALA A 129 1.15 -1.43 -13.60
N ILE A 130 1.40 -0.52 -14.55
CA ILE A 130 2.32 0.61 -14.35
C ILE A 130 1.81 1.54 -13.25
N ILE A 131 0.53 1.91 -13.29
CA ILE A 131 -0.09 2.82 -12.33
C ILE A 131 -0.02 2.24 -10.90
N PHE A 132 -0.47 1.00 -10.70
CA PHE A 132 -0.46 0.36 -9.38
C PHE A 132 0.96 0.07 -8.88
N PHE A 133 1.92 -0.12 -9.78
CA PHE A 133 3.32 -0.20 -9.38
C PHE A 133 3.83 1.16 -8.86
N LEU A 134 3.54 2.27 -9.56
CA LEU A 134 3.88 3.62 -9.10
C LEU A 134 3.22 3.96 -7.77
N ILE A 135 1.95 3.60 -7.59
CA ILE A 135 1.21 3.75 -6.32
C ILE A 135 1.94 2.98 -5.21
N ALA A 136 2.17 1.68 -5.39
CA ALA A 136 2.82 0.85 -4.39
C ALA A 136 4.21 1.38 -4.01
N VAL A 137 5.02 1.80 -4.99
CA VAL A 137 6.35 2.35 -4.75
C VAL A 137 6.26 3.66 -3.96
N SER A 138 5.39 4.60 -4.35
CA SER A 138 5.30 5.91 -3.69
C SER A 138 4.73 5.80 -2.27
N GLU A 139 3.69 5.01 -2.09
CA GLU A 139 3.05 4.85 -0.78
C GLU A 139 3.93 4.07 0.21
N GLU A 140 4.60 3.01 -0.24
CA GLU A 140 5.53 2.28 0.62
C GLU A 140 6.81 3.08 0.93
N ALA A 141 7.34 3.83 -0.05
CA ALA A 141 8.48 4.74 0.18
C ALA A 141 8.14 5.81 1.23
N MET A 142 6.93 6.39 1.16
CA MET A 142 6.46 7.36 2.13
C MET A 142 6.21 6.72 3.50
N SER A 143 5.40 5.65 3.55
CA SER A 143 4.88 5.10 4.80
C SER A 143 5.93 4.29 5.55
N ARG A 144 6.59 3.33 4.88
CA ARG A 144 7.58 2.43 5.51
C ARG A 144 9.00 2.95 5.35
N GLY A 145 9.31 3.48 4.17
CA GLY A 145 10.65 4.02 3.88
C GLY A 145 10.95 5.29 4.66
N PHE A 146 9.99 6.22 4.74
CA PHE A 146 10.22 7.52 5.39
C PHE A 146 9.58 7.60 6.79
N ILE A 147 8.24 7.46 6.91
CA ILE A 147 7.55 7.70 8.19
C ILE A 147 7.93 6.63 9.22
N PHE A 148 7.72 5.35 8.91
CA PHE A 148 8.00 4.25 9.82
C PHE A 148 9.49 4.18 10.17
N ALA A 149 10.40 4.23 9.18
CA ALA A 149 11.83 4.12 9.43
C ALA A 149 12.35 5.24 10.33
N ASN A 150 11.89 6.49 10.16
CA ASN A 150 12.26 7.58 11.04
C ASN A 150 11.68 7.42 12.46
N LEU A 151 10.42 6.95 12.60
CA LEU A 151 9.83 6.64 13.90
C LEU A 151 10.61 5.51 14.60
N TYR A 152 10.91 4.45 13.88
CA TYR A 152 11.62 3.27 14.40
C TYR A 152 13.02 3.59 14.92
N ASN A 153 13.70 4.54 14.29
CA ASN A 153 15.03 5.00 14.72
C ASN A 153 15.02 5.86 15.99
N GLN A 154 13.89 6.44 16.39
CA GLN A 154 13.79 7.38 17.51
C GLN A 154 12.78 6.96 18.59
N SER A 155 12.06 5.86 18.40
CA SER A 155 11.07 5.36 19.35
C SER A 155 11.02 3.82 19.37
N ASN A 156 10.13 3.25 20.19
CA ASN A 156 10.01 1.79 20.23
C ASN A 156 9.27 1.25 18.99
N LYS A 157 9.54 -0.01 18.67
CA LYS A 157 9.01 -0.76 17.54
C LYS A 157 7.48 -0.70 17.44
N TYR A 158 6.78 -1.00 18.52
CA TYR A 158 5.33 -1.12 18.50
C TYR A 158 4.65 0.23 18.29
N PHE A 159 5.15 1.27 18.94
CA PHE A 159 4.71 2.64 18.71
C PHE A 159 4.90 3.05 17.25
N SER A 160 6.06 2.75 16.68
CA SER A 160 6.37 3.08 15.28
C SER A 160 5.44 2.37 14.29
N ILE A 161 5.16 1.08 14.53
CA ILE A 161 4.21 0.30 13.73
C ILE A 161 2.81 0.93 13.81
N ILE A 162 2.30 1.17 15.02
CA ILE A 162 0.94 1.69 15.22
C ILE A 162 0.78 3.08 14.58
N ILE A 163 1.69 4.02 14.86
CA ILE A 163 1.58 5.39 14.36
C ILE A 163 1.72 5.44 12.84
N SER A 164 2.70 4.72 12.26
CA SER A 164 2.86 4.67 10.80
C SER A 164 1.63 4.06 10.12
N SER A 165 1.06 2.99 10.68
CA SER A 165 -0.13 2.35 10.13
C SER A 165 -1.38 3.21 10.28
N LEU A 166 -1.50 3.96 11.38
CA LEU A 166 -2.59 4.91 11.59
C LEU A 166 -2.53 6.06 10.58
N ILE A 167 -1.35 6.65 10.37
CA ILE A 167 -1.15 7.69 9.36
C ILE A 167 -1.51 7.14 7.97
N PHE A 168 -1.04 5.96 7.62
CA PHE A 168 -1.35 5.31 6.35
C PHE A 168 -2.86 5.12 6.15
N SER A 169 -3.56 4.63 7.16
CA SER A 169 -5.02 4.45 7.12
C SER A 169 -5.75 5.80 6.98
N LEU A 170 -5.35 6.81 7.75
CA LEU A 170 -5.97 8.14 7.71
C LEU A 170 -5.84 8.83 6.33
N MET A 171 -4.77 8.56 5.58
CA MET A 171 -4.61 9.07 4.21
C MET A 171 -5.69 8.53 3.25
N HIS A 172 -6.29 7.39 3.55
CA HIS A 172 -7.37 6.79 2.77
C HIS A 172 -8.78 7.23 3.22
N ALA A 173 -8.89 8.05 4.27
CA ALA A 173 -10.19 8.48 4.82
C ALA A 173 -11.03 9.32 3.85
N PHE A 174 -10.39 9.94 2.85
CA PHE A 174 -11.06 10.77 1.84
C PHE A 174 -11.31 10.05 0.52
N ASN A 175 -10.98 8.75 0.43
CA ASN A 175 -11.25 7.96 -0.74
C ASN A 175 -12.75 7.81 -0.98
N SER A 176 -13.13 7.60 -2.24
CA SER A 176 -14.52 7.36 -2.62
C SER A 176 -15.06 6.10 -1.94
N SER A 177 -16.37 6.08 -1.66
CA SER A 177 -17.04 4.94 -1.01
C SER A 177 -16.45 4.55 0.35
N PHE A 178 -16.05 5.54 1.15
CA PHE A 178 -15.50 5.34 2.50
C PHE A 178 -16.26 4.27 3.28
N ASN A 179 -15.51 3.40 3.98
CA ASN A 179 -16.04 2.30 4.77
C ASN A 179 -15.18 2.10 6.03
N TRP A 180 -15.80 2.04 7.21
CA TRP A 180 -15.09 1.87 8.48
C TRP A 180 -14.33 0.54 8.58
N ILE A 181 -14.88 -0.54 8.00
CA ILE A 181 -14.19 -1.83 7.92
C ILE A 181 -12.97 -1.70 6.99
N GLY A 182 -13.11 -0.97 5.88
CA GLY A 182 -12.00 -0.66 4.99
C GLY A 182 -10.89 0.12 5.70
N MET A 183 -11.24 1.15 6.48
CA MET A 183 -10.28 1.89 7.29
C MET A 183 -9.54 1.00 8.29
N LEU A 184 -10.26 0.09 8.98
CA LEU A 184 -9.65 -0.89 9.86
C LEU A 184 -8.71 -1.82 9.09
N ASN A 185 -9.12 -2.31 7.93
CA ASN A 185 -8.30 -3.22 7.13
C ASN A 185 -7.06 -2.53 6.55
N ILE A 186 -7.15 -1.26 6.12
CA ILE A 186 -5.98 -0.48 5.71
C ILE A 186 -5.03 -0.25 6.89
N PHE A 187 -5.55 -0.04 8.10
CA PHE A 187 -4.72 0.03 9.30
C PHE A 187 -4.01 -1.31 9.59
N LEU A 188 -4.74 -2.43 9.51
CA LEU A 188 -4.18 -3.76 9.72
C LEU A 188 -3.14 -4.12 8.65
N ILE A 189 -3.41 -3.84 7.36
CA ILE A 189 -2.43 -4.05 6.29
C ILE A 189 -1.19 -3.16 6.50
N GLY A 190 -1.39 -1.98 7.08
CA GLY A 190 -0.32 -1.10 7.53
C GLY A 190 0.62 -1.78 8.52
N ILE A 191 0.07 -2.43 9.54
CA ILE A 191 0.82 -3.22 10.53
C ILE A 191 1.56 -4.38 9.84
N PHE A 192 0.85 -5.11 8.98
CA PHE A 192 1.40 -6.25 8.24
C PHE A 192 2.60 -5.83 7.36
N PHE A 193 2.49 -4.72 6.64
CA PHE A 193 3.58 -4.20 5.81
C PHE A 193 4.79 -3.75 6.63
N CYS A 194 4.59 -3.17 7.82
CA CYS A 194 5.69 -2.90 8.74
C CYS A 194 6.40 -4.19 9.19
N GLN A 195 5.64 -5.27 9.47
CA GLN A 195 6.21 -6.56 9.83
C GLN A 195 7.00 -7.20 8.67
N LEU A 196 6.48 -7.11 7.44
CA LEU A 196 7.17 -7.58 6.23
C LEU A 196 8.47 -6.81 5.99
N TYR A 197 8.42 -5.48 6.13
CA TYR A 197 9.60 -4.63 6.00
C TYR A 197 10.67 -5.02 7.04
N LEU A 198 10.29 -5.14 8.30
CA LEU A 198 11.19 -5.48 9.41
C LEU A 198 11.84 -6.86 9.25
N LYS A 199 11.14 -7.83 8.66
CA LYS A 199 11.64 -9.21 8.53
C LYS A 199 12.99 -9.31 7.82
N ARG A 200 13.29 -8.40 6.88
CA ARG A 200 14.53 -8.38 6.09
C ARG A 200 15.07 -6.96 5.87
N MET A 201 14.52 -5.96 6.53
CA MET A 201 14.78 -4.53 6.26
C MET A 201 14.73 -4.24 4.76
N ASN A 202 13.72 -4.79 4.10
CA ASN A 202 13.60 -4.83 2.65
C ASN A 202 12.27 -4.26 2.18
N LEU A 203 12.30 -3.03 1.63
CA LEU A 203 11.10 -2.32 1.19
C LEU A 203 10.46 -2.94 -0.07
N SER A 204 11.23 -3.70 -0.87
CA SER A 204 10.67 -4.34 -2.06
C SER A 204 9.62 -5.40 -1.75
N ILE A 205 9.63 -6.00 -0.56
CA ILE A 205 8.61 -6.99 -0.16
C ILE A 205 7.22 -6.37 -0.04
N PRO A 206 7.00 -5.34 0.81
CA PRO A 206 5.70 -4.68 0.87
C PRO A 206 5.32 -3.99 -0.45
N ILE A 207 6.27 -3.46 -1.24
CA ILE A 207 5.98 -2.93 -2.59
C ILE A 207 5.42 -4.02 -3.50
N GLY A 208 6.07 -5.18 -3.58
CA GLY A 208 5.61 -6.29 -4.41
C GLY A 208 4.23 -6.81 -3.98
N PHE A 209 4.01 -6.93 -2.67
CA PHE A 209 2.71 -7.31 -2.12
C PHE A 209 1.62 -6.30 -2.49
N HIS A 210 1.84 -5.02 -2.19
CA HIS A 210 0.90 -3.95 -2.45
C HIS A 210 0.55 -3.85 -3.95
N PHE A 211 1.55 -3.94 -4.81
CA PHE A 211 1.37 -3.98 -6.26
C PHE A 211 0.47 -5.14 -6.69
N SER A 212 0.76 -6.37 -6.26
CA SER A 212 -0.01 -7.54 -6.66
C SER A 212 -1.43 -7.54 -6.09
N TRP A 213 -1.60 -7.06 -4.85
CA TRP A 213 -2.90 -6.86 -4.25
C TRP A 213 -3.78 -5.96 -5.12
N ASN A 214 -3.31 -4.74 -5.43
CA ASN A 214 -4.07 -3.77 -6.21
C ASN A 214 -4.35 -4.27 -7.64
N LEU A 215 -3.35 -4.88 -8.30
CA LEU A 215 -3.48 -5.39 -9.66
C LEU A 215 -4.48 -6.55 -9.75
N LEU A 216 -4.42 -7.48 -8.82
CA LEU A 216 -5.33 -8.62 -8.83
C LEU A 216 -6.73 -8.21 -8.40
N GLN A 217 -6.87 -7.43 -7.32
CA GLN A 217 -8.18 -6.99 -6.84
C GLN A 217 -8.95 -6.22 -7.92
N GLY A 218 -8.35 -5.22 -8.54
CA GLY A 218 -8.99 -4.35 -9.52
C GLY A 218 -8.97 -4.94 -10.94
N PRO A 219 -7.89 -4.74 -11.70
CA PRO A 219 -7.83 -5.09 -13.11
C PRO A 219 -8.04 -6.58 -13.44
N VAL A 220 -7.77 -7.48 -12.49
CA VAL A 220 -8.01 -8.92 -12.73
C VAL A 220 -9.41 -9.32 -12.27
N PHE A 221 -9.75 -9.11 -11.01
CA PHE A 221 -11.00 -9.61 -10.43
C PHE A 221 -12.18 -8.62 -10.47
N GLY A 222 -11.96 -7.38 -10.91
CA GLY A 222 -13.02 -6.40 -11.14
C GLY A 222 -13.62 -5.77 -9.90
N PHE A 223 -12.95 -5.84 -8.74
CA PHE A 223 -13.33 -5.09 -7.55
C PHE A 223 -12.75 -3.67 -7.58
N SER A 224 -13.37 -2.76 -6.87
CA SER A 224 -12.73 -1.48 -6.59
C SER A 224 -11.46 -1.70 -5.75
N VAL A 225 -10.51 -0.77 -5.80
CA VAL A 225 -9.27 -0.75 -5.02
C VAL A 225 -9.30 0.49 -4.14
N SER A 226 -9.53 0.34 -2.85
CA SER A 226 -9.67 1.46 -1.90
C SER A 226 -10.58 2.59 -2.39
N GLY A 227 -11.70 2.25 -3.05
CA GLY A 227 -12.66 3.19 -3.60
C GLY A 227 -12.40 3.59 -5.07
N PHE A 228 -11.30 3.19 -5.68
CA PHE A 228 -11.01 3.42 -7.08
C PHE A 228 -11.52 2.25 -7.95
N THR A 229 -12.41 2.55 -8.89
CA THR A 229 -13.03 1.53 -9.77
C THR A 229 -12.17 1.30 -11.01
N THR A 230 -11.94 0.02 -11.34
CA THR A 230 -11.24 -0.42 -12.55
C THR A 230 -12.12 -1.33 -13.40
N GLN A 231 -11.80 -1.46 -14.68
CA GLN A 231 -12.38 -2.51 -15.51
C GLN A 231 -11.60 -3.80 -15.32
N GLY A 232 -12.26 -4.83 -14.77
CA GLY A 232 -11.65 -6.14 -14.55
C GLY A 232 -11.72 -7.04 -15.79
N ILE A 233 -10.74 -7.93 -15.94
CA ILE A 233 -10.80 -9.07 -16.87
C ILE A 233 -11.94 -10.01 -16.47
N LEU A 234 -12.11 -10.19 -15.17
CA LEU A 234 -13.18 -10.94 -14.53
C LEU A 234 -14.12 -9.97 -13.82
N LYS A 235 -15.36 -10.40 -13.64
CA LYS A 235 -16.32 -9.77 -12.73
C LYS A 235 -16.84 -10.82 -11.78
N ILE A 236 -16.73 -10.51 -10.49
CA ILE A 236 -17.18 -11.39 -9.40
C ILE A 236 -18.38 -10.73 -8.72
N GLU A 237 -19.53 -11.38 -8.77
CA GLU A 237 -20.76 -10.90 -8.18
C GLU A 237 -21.57 -12.04 -7.54
N ASN A 238 -22.56 -11.71 -6.73
CA ASN A 238 -23.47 -12.71 -6.20
C ASN A 238 -24.26 -13.38 -7.32
N PHE A 239 -24.62 -14.63 -7.15
CA PHE A 239 -25.42 -15.39 -8.12
C PHE A 239 -26.76 -14.71 -8.45
N SER A 240 -27.34 -13.99 -7.50
CA SER A 240 -28.55 -13.19 -7.69
C SER A 240 -28.34 -11.91 -8.50
N GLY A 241 -27.09 -11.59 -8.90
CA GLY A 241 -26.73 -10.33 -9.56
C GLY A 241 -26.65 -9.14 -8.62
N SER A 242 -26.83 -9.33 -7.30
CA SER A 242 -26.67 -8.25 -6.31
C SER A 242 -25.20 -7.95 -6.06
N LYS A 243 -24.90 -6.68 -5.77
CA LYS A 243 -23.55 -6.23 -5.40
C LYS A 243 -23.19 -6.66 -3.98
N PHE A 244 -21.91 -6.89 -3.73
CA PHE A 244 -21.42 -7.08 -2.36
C PHE A 244 -21.47 -5.76 -1.59
N PRO A 245 -21.77 -5.78 -0.27
CA PRO A 245 -21.87 -4.56 0.54
C PRO A 245 -20.58 -3.72 0.55
N PHE A 246 -19.43 -4.35 0.30
CA PHE A 246 -18.09 -3.72 0.29
C PHE A 246 -17.61 -3.35 -1.12
N GLU A 247 -18.37 -3.66 -2.18
CA GLU A 247 -17.90 -3.53 -3.59
C GLU A 247 -17.39 -2.13 -3.92
N GLY A 248 -18.01 -1.08 -3.41
CA GLY A 248 -17.61 0.30 -3.67
C GLY A 248 -16.23 0.67 -3.15
N PHE A 249 -15.81 0.12 -2.00
CA PHE A 249 -14.47 0.34 -1.45
C PHE A 249 -13.49 -0.76 -1.88
N GLY A 250 -13.99 -1.94 -2.22
CA GLY A 250 -13.21 -3.11 -2.62
C GLY A 250 -13.14 -4.17 -1.54
N LEU A 251 -12.31 -5.21 -1.77
CA LEU A 251 -12.14 -6.31 -0.81
C LEU A 251 -11.66 -5.84 0.56
N GLU A 252 -10.92 -4.72 0.60
CA GLU A 252 -10.52 -4.06 1.84
C GLU A 252 -11.72 -3.70 2.72
N GLY A 253 -12.90 -3.44 2.15
CA GLY A 253 -14.14 -3.17 2.88
C GLY A 253 -14.81 -4.40 3.49
N SER A 254 -14.23 -5.60 3.37
CA SER A 254 -14.85 -6.86 3.80
C SER A 254 -14.33 -7.38 5.14
N LEU A 255 -15.22 -8.05 5.92
CA LEU A 255 -14.81 -8.76 7.14
C LEU A 255 -13.95 -9.99 6.83
N ILE A 256 -14.06 -10.57 5.63
CA ILE A 256 -13.19 -11.67 5.20
C ILE A 256 -11.74 -11.20 5.15
N SER A 257 -11.49 -10.02 4.57
CA SER A 257 -10.16 -9.41 4.57
C SER A 257 -9.65 -9.13 5.98
N THR A 258 -10.52 -8.67 6.91
CA THR A 258 -10.14 -8.47 8.32
C THR A 258 -9.60 -9.76 8.93
N LEU A 259 -10.30 -10.89 8.73
CA LEU A 259 -9.90 -12.19 9.28
C LEU A 259 -8.58 -12.69 8.66
N VAL A 260 -8.46 -12.60 7.34
CA VAL A 260 -7.26 -13.09 6.62
C VAL A 260 -6.04 -12.25 6.96
N ILE A 261 -6.13 -10.92 6.91
CA ILE A 261 -5.02 -10.02 7.29
C ILE A 261 -4.61 -10.25 8.75
N SER A 262 -5.59 -10.34 9.68
CA SER A 262 -5.31 -10.60 11.09
C SER A 262 -4.59 -11.94 11.30
N PHE A 263 -4.98 -12.98 10.58
CA PHE A 263 -4.29 -14.28 10.60
C PHE A 263 -2.83 -14.13 10.18
N PHE A 264 -2.54 -13.44 9.09
CA PHE A 264 -1.17 -13.25 8.61
C PHE A 264 -0.33 -12.40 9.57
N ILE A 265 -0.91 -11.35 10.19
CA ILE A 265 -0.24 -10.55 11.23
C ILE A 265 0.19 -11.43 12.40
N VAL A 266 -0.74 -12.26 12.92
CA VAL A 266 -0.48 -13.16 14.05
C VAL A 266 0.55 -14.22 13.67
N TYR A 267 0.43 -14.81 12.48
CA TYR A 267 1.40 -15.78 11.96
C TYR A 267 2.82 -15.20 11.88
N LEU A 268 2.99 -13.99 11.34
CA LEU A 268 4.30 -13.34 11.29
C LEU A 268 4.82 -13.01 12.69
N TYR A 269 3.97 -12.54 13.57
CA TYR A 269 4.36 -12.26 14.96
C TYR A 269 4.91 -13.50 15.66
N ILE A 270 4.17 -14.63 15.59
CA ILE A 270 4.58 -15.89 16.24
C ILE A 270 5.88 -16.42 15.62
N THR A 271 6.01 -16.42 14.30
CA THR A 271 7.19 -16.95 13.62
C THR A 271 8.44 -16.13 13.88
N ASN A 272 8.33 -14.81 13.95
CA ASN A 272 9.44 -13.94 14.30
C ASN A 272 9.87 -14.12 15.76
N THR A 273 8.93 -14.23 16.70
CA THR A 273 9.23 -14.45 18.13
C THR A 273 9.91 -15.80 18.35
N ARG A 274 9.45 -16.87 17.68
CA ARG A 274 10.08 -18.21 17.79
C ARG A 274 11.53 -18.20 17.28
N LYS A 275 11.83 -17.48 16.21
CA LYS A 275 13.18 -17.40 15.65
C LYS A 275 14.15 -16.77 16.65
N ILE A 276 13.71 -15.72 17.36
CA ILE A 276 14.52 -15.06 18.40
C ILE A 276 14.79 -16.02 19.56
N MET A 277 13.76 -16.67 20.10
CA MET A 277 13.91 -17.62 21.22
C MET A 277 14.82 -18.81 20.87
N LEU A 278 14.78 -19.27 19.61
CA LEU A 278 15.66 -20.37 19.16
C LEU A 278 17.11 -19.91 18.99
N SER A 279 17.36 -18.70 18.49
CA SER A 279 18.72 -18.14 18.40
C SER A 279 19.35 -17.92 19.78
N GLU A 280 18.58 -17.44 20.76
CA GLU A 280 19.02 -17.27 22.14
C GLU A 280 19.36 -18.61 22.85
N LYS A 281 18.73 -19.72 22.42
CA LYS A 281 19.02 -21.08 22.95
C LYS A 281 20.24 -21.73 22.34
N ILE A 282 20.56 -21.43 21.08
CA ILE A 282 21.64 -22.07 20.33
C ILE A 282 23.01 -21.44 20.61
N GLU A 283 23.06 -20.12 20.91
CA GLU A 283 24.31 -19.41 21.21
C GLU A 283 24.16 -18.46 22.41
N PRO A 284 24.23 -18.98 23.66
CA PRO A 284 24.06 -18.12 24.84
C PRO A 284 25.17 -17.10 25.09
N SER A 285 26.34 -17.23 24.43
CA SER A 285 27.54 -16.46 24.75
C SER A 285 28.19 -15.66 23.62
N SER A 286 27.69 -15.73 22.37
CA SER A 286 28.37 -15.10 21.21
C SER A 286 27.51 -14.16 20.38
N ILE A 287 26.21 -14.05 20.64
CA ILE A 287 25.34 -13.20 19.84
C ILE A 287 25.16 -11.85 20.52
N ASN A 288 25.46 -10.80 19.78
CA ASN A 288 25.05 -9.45 20.17
C ASN A 288 23.51 -9.37 20.08
N VAL A 289 22.85 -9.69 21.21
CA VAL A 289 21.38 -9.71 21.40
C VAL A 289 20.74 -8.38 20.95
N ALA A 290 21.52 -7.28 20.97
CA ALA A 290 21.07 -5.99 20.48
C ALA A 290 20.86 -5.97 18.94
N ALA A 291 21.67 -6.68 18.16
CA ALA A 291 21.53 -6.77 16.72
C ALA A 291 20.30 -7.60 16.33
N LEU A 292 20.05 -8.72 17.02
CA LEU A 292 18.87 -9.56 16.78
C LEU A 292 17.55 -8.91 17.24
N LYS A 293 17.60 -8.11 18.31
CA LYS A 293 16.45 -7.30 18.76
C LYS A 293 16.15 -6.14 17.82
N ALA A 294 17.12 -5.68 17.06
CA ALA A 294 16.93 -4.71 15.98
C ALA A 294 16.37 -5.37 14.69
N GLU A 295 16.60 -6.69 14.51
CA GLU A 295 16.11 -7.45 13.36
C GLU A 295 14.71 -8.07 13.57
N ALA A 296 14.22 -8.11 14.81
CA ALA A 296 12.90 -8.64 15.18
C ALA A 296 11.89 -7.55 15.55
#